data_d9d15fd2909c69667196e537682f0e13
#
_entry.id   d9d15fd2909c69667196e537682f0e13
#
_cell.length_a   1.000
_cell.length_b   1.000
_cell.length_c   1.000
_cell.angle_alpha   90.00
_cell.angle_beta   90.00
_cell.angle_gamma   90.00
#
_symmetry.space_group_name_H-M   'P 1'
#
loop_
_entity.id
_entity.type
_entity.pdbx_description
1 polymer ?
#
loop_
_entity_poly.entity_id
_entity_poly.type
_entity_poly.pdbx_seq_one_letter_code
_entity_poly.pdbx_strand_id
1 'polypeptide(L)'
;MQNTGSRSPKIRRDVFKRTLRRISETLERSIFAEEISSRPGLLQSLDARMKLIAILALLIGVSLSHSLIIIAVVYLLAILLAVLSAIPADFFIKRVWLVLPFFTGLVVLPALFITPGPPLIRIPLGLTITRTGLITVLFLLLRASTSVSLALLLILTTPWNAVLSALSVMRIPDVFILILGMTYRYIYLLLHIANDMFLSRQSRVVGRMSGAEERRVIAATTASLLSKSLNMSSQVYLAMQSRGFRGTVVMMKPFKMQPRDWALGGVLLSVALIVIIIGR
;
A
#
# COMPACT_ATOMS: atom_id res chain seq x y z
N MET A 1 -21.65 -31.01 -48.65
CA MET A 1 -20.90 -29.75 -48.39
C MET A 1 -21.30 -29.25 -47.05
N GLN A 2 -20.54 -29.62 -46.01
CA GLN A 2 -20.76 -29.17 -44.63
C GLN A 2 -19.76 -28.07 -44.32
N ASN A 3 -20.29 -26.89 -44.10
CA ASN A 3 -19.53 -25.69 -43.77
C ASN A 3 -19.29 -25.66 -42.24
N THR A 4 -18.20 -26.26 -41.79
CA THR A 4 -17.76 -26.18 -40.40
C THR A 4 -17.14 -24.81 -40.15
N GLY A 5 -17.98 -23.86 -39.71
CA GLY A 5 -17.56 -22.54 -39.25
C GLY A 5 -16.60 -22.65 -38.10
N SER A 6 -15.32 -22.53 -38.37
CA SER A 6 -14.24 -22.39 -37.41
C SER A 6 -14.43 -21.10 -36.59
N ARG A 7 -15.09 -21.20 -35.43
CA ARG A 7 -15.09 -20.16 -34.41
C ARG A 7 -13.68 -20.04 -33.88
N SER A 8 -12.94 -19.04 -34.37
CA SER A 8 -11.62 -18.69 -33.84
C SER A 8 -11.74 -18.24 -32.39
N PRO A 9 -11.06 -18.85 -31.43
CA PRO A 9 -11.03 -18.37 -30.05
C PRO A 9 -10.11 -17.16 -29.97
N LYS A 10 -10.67 -15.94 -30.08
CA LYS A 10 -9.97 -14.66 -29.90
C LYS A 10 -9.51 -14.41 -28.48
N ILE A 11 -9.82 -15.26 -27.52
CA ILE A 11 -9.70 -14.99 -26.06
C ILE A 11 -8.33 -15.39 -25.47
N ARG A 12 -7.47 -16.11 -26.18
CA ARG A 12 -6.27 -16.74 -25.57
C ARG A 12 -4.91 -16.07 -25.77
N ARG A 13 -4.83 -14.93 -26.45
CA ARG A 13 -3.59 -14.15 -26.57
C ARG A 13 -3.24 -13.32 -25.33
N ASP A 14 -4.05 -13.41 -24.26
CA ASP A 14 -4.14 -12.36 -23.26
C ASP A 14 -3.36 -12.61 -21.97
N VAL A 15 -3.09 -13.85 -21.53
CA VAL A 15 -2.49 -14.08 -20.21
C VAL A 15 -1.03 -13.64 -20.18
N PHE A 16 -0.26 -14.04 -21.17
CA PHE A 16 1.15 -13.68 -21.29
C PHE A 16 1.36 -12.16 -21.48
N LYS A 17 0.60 -11.54 -22.40
CA LYS A 17 0.61 -10.10 -22.59
C LYS A 17 0.11 -9.35 -21.37
N ARG A 18 -0.91 -9.88 -20.67
CA ARG A 18 -1.41 -9.32 -19.43
C ARG A 18 -0.37 -9.39 -18.32
N THR A 19 0.39 -10.49 -18.22
CA THR A 19 1.46 -10.64 -17.22
C THR A 19 2.57 -9.64 -17.46
N LEU A 20 3.06 -9.51 -18.70
CA LEU A 20 4.06 -8.50 -19.06
C LEU A 20 3.57 -7.08 -18.77
N ARG A 21 2.36 -6.75 -19.21
CA ARG A 21 1.76 -5.44 -18.97
C ARG A 21 1.63 -5.14 -17.47
N ARG A 22 1.21 -6.12 -16.67
CA ARG A 22 1.14 -5.98 -15.21
C ARG A 22 2.49 -5.76 -14.56
N ILE A 23 3.53 -6.45 -15.02
CA ILE A 23 4.91 -6.25 -14.54
C ILE A 23 5.35 -4.82 -14.86
N SER A 24 5.19 -4.35 -16.10
CA SER A 24 5.53 -2.99 -16.50
C SER A 24 4.73 -1.94 -15.72
N GLU A 25 3.41 -2.12 -15.60
CA GLU A 25 2.54 -1.22 -14.82
C GLU A 25 2.92 -1.20 -13.33
N THR A 26 3.39 -2.33 -12.77
CA THR A 26 3.85 -2.38 -11.36
C THR A 26 5.15 -1.61 -11.19
N LEU A 27 6.09 -1.74 -12.12
CA LEU A 27 7.34 -0.98 -12.13
C LEU A 27 7.08 0.52 -12.24
N GLU A 28 6.22 0.94 -13.19
CA GLU A 28 5.84 2.35 -13.37
C GLU A 28 5.17 2.93 -12.12
N ARG A 29 4.25 2.20 -11.50
CA ARG A 29 3.55 2.65 -10.28
C ARG A 29 4.49 2.81 -9.09
N SER A 30 5.50 1.98 -9.00
CA SER A 30 6.49 2.05 -7.92
C SER A 30 7.38 3.28 -8.07
N ILE A 31 7.81 3.58 -9.31
CA ILE A 31 8.57 4.79 -9.64
C ILE A 31 7.72 6.03 -9.36
N PHE A 32 6.43 6.00 -9.71
CA PHE A 32 5.51 7.11 -9.46
C PHE A 32 5.31 7.39 -7.95
N ALA A 33 5.21 6.37 -7.11
CA ALA A 33 5.10 6.56 -5.66
C ALA A 33 6.37 7.18 -5.06
N GLU A 34 7.54 6.78 -5.55
CA GLU A 34 8.83 7.34 -5.12
C GLU A 34 9.02 8.77 -5.62
N GLU A 35 8.54 9.09 -6.82
CA GLU A 35 8.52 10.45 -7.36
C GLU A 35 7.64 11.39 -6.53
N ILE A 36 6.44 10.96 -6.11
CA ILE A 36 5.56 11.77 -5.26
C ILE A 36 6.20 12.00 -3.89
N SER A 37 6.85 11.00 -3.32
CA SER A 37 7.50 11.13 -2.02
C SER A 37 8.71 12.08 -2.02
N SER A 38 9.28 12.36 -3.17
CA SER A 38 10.42 13.29 -3.36
C SER A 38 10.01 14.73 -3.72
N ARG A 39 8.71 14.99 -3.97
CA ARG A 39 8.22 16.34 -4.26
C ARG A 39 8.29 17.24 -3.02
N PRO A 40 8.53 18.55 -3.19
CA PRO A 40 8.50 19.48 -2.08
C PRO A 40 7.07 19.63 -1.53
N GLY A 41 6.86 19.23 -0.28
CA GLY A 41 5.59 19.35 0.41
C GLY A 41 5.79 19.39 1.92
N LEU A 42 4.75 19.76 2.68
CA LEU A 42 4.86 19.97 4.12
C LEU A 42 5.22 18.66 4.85
N LEU A 43 4.55 17.57 4.53
CA LEU A 43 4.85 16.27 5.12
C LEU A 43 6.13 15.64 4.55
N GLN A 44 6.48 15.90 3.29
CA GLN A 44 7.71 15.38 2.70
C GLN A 44 8.98 15.97 3.34
N SER A 45 8.90 17.23 3.80
CA SER A 45 10.00 17.91 4.48
C SER A 45 10.20 17.42 5.93
N LEU A 46 9.21 16.78 6.54
CA LEU A 46 9.25 16.26 7.91
C LEU A 46 10.15 15.03 8.03
N ASP A 47 10.89 14.93 9.14
CA ASP A 47 11.66 13.73 9.46
C ASP A 47 10.75 12.49 9.54
N ALA A 48 11.15 11.43 8.85
CA ALA A 48 10.39 10.19 8.73
C ALA A 48 10.09 9.54 10.10
N ARG A 49 10.94 9.74 11.10
CA ARG A 49 10.79 9.19 12.47
C ARG A 49 9.59 9.79 13.17
N MET A 50 9.53 11.13 13.22
CA MET A 50 8.43 11.85 13.87
C MET A 50 7.11 11.60 13.14
N LYS A 51 7.15 11.58 11.81
CA LYS A 51 5.99 11.28 10.97
C LYS A 51 5.44 9.88 11.22
N LEU A 52 6.31 8.86 11.23
CA LEU A 52 5.91 7.47 11.45
C LEU A 52 5.28 7.29 12.83
N ILE A 53 5.91 7.83 13.89
CA ILE A 53 5.38 7.75 15.25
C ILE A 53 4.05 8.50 15.36
N ALA A 54 3.95 9.71 14.81
CA ALA A 54 2.73 10.51 14.88
C ALA A 54 1.56 9.86 14.13
N ILE A 55 1.79 9.35 12.92
CA ILE A 55 0.74 8.68 12.13
C ILE A 55 0.31 7.36 12.80
N LEU A 56 1.25 6.58 13.34
CA LEU A 56 0.91 5.38 14.10
C LEU A 56 0.11 5.70 15.36
N ALA A 57 0.48 6.75 16.10
CA ALA A 57 -0.28 7.20 17.26
C ALA A 57 -1.69 7.66 16.88
N LEU A 58 -1.86 8.39 15.76
CA LEU A 58 -3.16 8.75 15.22
C LEU A 58 -3.99 7.53 14.80
N LEU A 59 -3.39 6.53 14.15
CA LEU A 59 -4.06 5.29 13.78
C LEU A 59 -4.56 4.54 15.01
N ILE A 60 -3.75 4.44 16.05
CA ILE A 60 -4.16 3.84 17.33
C ILE A 60 -5.28 4.65 17.96
N GLY A 61 -5.17 5.99 17.98
CA GLY A 61 -6.19 6.88 18.51
C GLY A 61 -7.54 6.71 17.80
N VAL A 62 -7.54 6.68 16.46
CA VAL A 62 -8.76 6.44 15.67
C VAL A 62 -9.34 5.05 15.92
N SER A 63 -8.48 4.04 16.12
CA SER A 63 -8.93 2.68 16.41
C SER A 63 -9.59 2.54 17.78
N LEU A 64 -9.09 3.27 18.78
CA LEU A 64 -9.64 3.26 20.14
C LEU A 64 -10.82 4.22 20.33
N SER A 65 -11.00 5.20 19.43
CA SER A 65 -12.07 6.19 19.57
C SER A 65 -13.45 5.60 19.31
N HIS A 66 -14.41 5.96 20.17
CA HIS A 66 -15.83 5.61 20.03
C HIS A 66 -16.71 6.81 19.59
N SER A 67 -16.13 8.00 19.46
CA SER A 67 -16.84 9.21 19.07
C SER A 67 -16.77 9.47 17.57
N LEU A 68 -17.92 9.57 16.91
CA LEU A 68 -18.03 9.90 15.48
C LEU A 68 -17.40 11.27 15.17
N ILE A 69 -17.58 12.25 16.06
CA ILE A 69 -17.09 13.62 15.87
C ILE A 69 -15.57 13.65 15.84
N ILE A 70 -14.91 12.92 16.74
CA ILE A 70 -13.46 12.87 16.83
C ILE A 70 -12.87 12.24 15.56
N ILE A 71 -13.46 11.14 15.08
CA ILE A 71 -13.01 10.49 13.85
C ILE A 71 -13.19 11.42 12.65
N ALA A 72 -14.31 12.17 12.60
CA ALA A 72 -14.55 13.16 11.55
C ALA A 72 -13.51 14.29 11.56
N VAL A 73 -13.13 14.78 12.75
CA VAL A 73 -12.08 15.80 12.90
C VAL A 73 -10.71 15.27 12.44
N VAL A 74 -10.35 14.06 12.82
CA VAL A 74 -9.10 13.43 12.36
C VAL A 74 -9.11 13.19 10.86
N TYR A 75 -10.28 12.83 10.28
CA TYR A 75 -10.42 12.68 8.85
C TYR A 75 -10.21 14.00 8.11
N LEU A 76 -10.80 15.08 8.62
CA LEU A 76 -10.62 16.42 8.07
C LEU A 76 -9.17 16.89 8.19
N LEU A 77 -8.51 16.58 9.30
CA LEU A 77 -7.07 16.81 9.48
C LEU A 77 -6.25 16.01 8.44
N ALA A 78 -6.58 14.74 8.18
CA ALA A 78 -5.90 13.95 7.17
C ALA A 78 -6.05 14.53 5.76
N ILE A 79 -7.23 15.03 5.42
CA ILE A 79 -7.48 15.73 4.14
C ILE A 79 -6.66 17.02 4.07
N LEU A 80 -6.65 17.82 5.13
CA LEU A 80 -5.86 19.06 5.20
C LEU A 80 -4.37 18.78 4.99
N LEU A 81 -3.84 17.75 5.66
CA LEU A 81 -2.45 17.31 5.50
C LEU A 81 -2.15 16.81 4.07
N ALA A 82 -3.11 16.13 3.43
CA ALA A 82 -2.97 15.69 2.03
C ALA A 82 -2.84 16.89 1.07
N VAL A 83 -3.70 17.90 1.25
CA VAL A 83 -3.68 19.13 0.44
C VAL A 83 -2.38 19.91 0.64
N LEU A 84 -1.96 20.10 1.90
CA LEU A 84 -0.71 20.80 2.25
C LEU A 84 0.55 20.06 1.79
N SER A 85 0.45 18.76 1.54
CA SER A 85 1.55 17.93 1.01
C SER A 85 1.56 17.83 -0.52
N ALA A 86 0.77 18.65 -1.21
CA ALA A 86 0.68 18.68 -2.67
C ALA A 86 0.46 17.29 -3.30
N ILE A 87 -0.26 16.40 -2.60
CA ILE A 87 -0.65 15.10 -3.14
C ILE A 87 -1.77 15.32 -4.15
N PRO A 88 -1.72 14.72 -5.35
CA PRO A 88 -2.76 14.89 -6.35
C PRO A 88 -4.11 14.40 -5.78
N ALA A 89 -5.04 15.35 -5.62
CA ALA A 89 -6.34 15.12 -4.99
C ALA A 89 -7.13 14.01 -5.69
N ASP A 90 -7.04 13.93 -7.02
CA ASP A 90 -7.68 12.88 -7.81
C ASP A 90 -7.25 11.46 -7.40
N PHE A 91 -5.96 11.27 -7.14
CA PHE A 91 -5.42 9.97 -6.73
C PHE A 91 -5.89 9.63 -5.32
N PHE A 92 -5.86 10.61 -4.41
CA PHE A 92 -6.25 10.44 -3.02
C PHE A 92 -7.76 10.17 -2.90
N ILE A 93 -8.59 10.98 -3.54
CA ILE A 93 -10.06 10.85 -3.50
C ILE A 93 -10.50 9.53 -4.14
N LYS A 94 -10.01 9.19 -5.34
CA LYS A 94 -10.40 7.94 -6.00
C LYS A 94 -10.04 6.70 -5.17
N ARG A 95 -8.91 6.72 -4.51
CA ARG A 95 -8.44 5.57 -3.72
C ARG A 95 -9.16 5.45 -2.38
N VAL A 96 -9.43 6.56 -1.72
CA VAL A 96 -10.11 6.58 -0.41
C VAL A 96 -11.63 6.51 -0.58
N TRP A 97 -12.22 7.29 -1.51
CA TRP A 97 -13.67 7.41 -1.62
C TRP A 97 -14.34 6.41 -2.56
N LEU A 98 -13.64 5.87 -3.54
CA LEU A 98 -14.25 4.94 -4.50
C LEU A 98 -14.06 3.48 -4.06
N VAL A 99 -12.84 3.12 -3.66
CA VAL A 99 -12.51 1.71 -3.38
C VAL A 99 -12.96 1.30 -1.97
N LEU A 100 -12.68 2.14 -0.97
CA LEU A 100 -12.95 1.79 0.42
C LEU A 100 -14.44 1.77 0.77
N PRO A 101 -15.22 2.86 0.52
CA PRO A 101 -16.64 2.84 0.84
C PRO A 101 -17.39 1.76 0.09
N PHE A 102 -16.95 1.39 -1.12
CA PHE A 102 -17.58 0.32 -1.89
C PHE A 102 -17.39 -1.03 -1.19
N PHE A 103 -16.15 -1.41 -0.85
CA PHE A 103 -15.90 -2.69 -0.18
C PHE A 103 -16.37 -2.71 1.27
N THR A 104 -16.05 -1.68 2.05
CA THR A 104 -16.46 -1.58 3.45
C THR A 104 -17.97 -1.42 3.54
N GLY A 105 -18.59 -0.62 2.67
CA GLY A 105 -20.03 -0.45 2.56
C GLY A 105 -20.75 -1.75 2.30
N LEU A 106 -20.27 -2.55 1.35
CA LEU A 106 -20.84 -3.86 1.03
C LEU A 106 -20.84 -4.81 2.25
N VAL A 107 -19.74 -4.82 3.00
CA VAL A 107 -19.57 -5.67 4.20
C VAL A 107 -20.41 -5.15 5.38
N VAL A 108 -20.56 -3.85 5.51
CA VAL A 108 -21.26 -3.19 6.63
C VAL A 108 -22.77 -2.99 6.34
N LEU A 109 -23.19 -3.09 5.06
CA LEU A 109 -24.60 -2.97 4.66
C LEU A 109 -25.55 -3.90 5.46
N PRO A 110 -25.22 -5.17 5.74
CA PRO A 110 -26.09 -6.02 6.59
C PRO A 110 -26.29 -5.47 8.00
N ALA A 111 -25.31 -4.75 8.57
CA ALA A 111 -25.43 -4.16 9.90
C ALA A 111 -26.55 -3.12 9.98
N LEU A 112 -26.90 -2.50 8.85
CA LEU A 112 -28.00 -1.53 8.74
C LEU A 112 -29.36 -2.15 9.07
N PHE A 113 -29.52 -3.45 8.79
CA PHE A 113 -30.75 -4.21 8.98
C PHE A 113 -30.76 -5.05 10.26
N ILE A 114 -29.58 -5.53 10.70
CA ILE A 114 -29.43 -6.47 11.81
C ILE A 114 -29.35 -5.74 13.15
N THR A 115 -28.83 -4.49 13.17
CA THR A 115 -28.62 -3.75 14.42
C THR A 115 -29.95 -3.34 15.05
N PRO A 116 -30.28 -3.78 16.29
CA PRO A 116 -31.53 -3.42 16.94
C PRO A 116 -31.57 -1.93 17.30
N GLY A 117 -32.69 -1.25 16.99
CA GLY A 117 -32.85 0.16 17.28
C GLY A 117 -34.21 0.75 16.83
N PRO A 118 -34.48 2.01 17.12
CA PRO A 118 -35.71 2.65 16.68
C PRO A 118 -35.75 2.70 15.14
N PRO A 119 -36.85 2.24 14.52
CA PRO A 119 -36.99 2.20 13.07
C PRO A 119 -37.11 3.61 12.51
N LEU A 120 -36.23 3.96 11.57
CA LEU A 120 -36.32 5.21 10.79
C LEU A 120 -37.21 5.04 9.56
N ILE A 121 -37.04 3.95 8.84
CA ILE A 121 -37.81 3.67 7.60
C ILE A 121 -38.15 2.18 7.61
N ARG A 122 -39.44 1.86 7.43
CA ARG A 122 -39.93 0.50 7.21
C ARG A 122 -40.04 0.24 5.71
N ILE A 123 -39.28 -0.73 5.22
CA ILE A 123 -39.32 -1.17 3.82
C ILE A 123 -40.40 -2.29 3.69
N PRO A 124 -41.17 -2.35 2.58
CA PRO A 124 -42.27 -3.33 2.41
C PRO A 124 -41.85 -4.81 2.53
N LEU A 125 -40.55 -5.14 2.45
CA LEU A 125 -40.00 -6.50 2.56
C LEU A 125 -39.71 -6.95 4.01
N GLY A 126 -40.19 -6.29 5.05
CA GLY A 126 -39.91 -6.63 6.45
C GLY A 126 -38.52 -6.19 6.94
N LEU A 127 -37.74 -5.49 6.11
CA LEU A 127 -36.47 -4.91 6.47
C LEU A 127 -36.67 -3.52 7.07
N THR A 128 -36.14 -3.29 8.27
CA THR A 128 -36.22 -1.99 8.93
C THR A 128 -34.83 -1.35 9.00
N ILE A 129 -34.72 -0.14 8.45
CA ILE A 129 -33.51 0.67 8.65
C ILE A 129 -33.62 1.32 10.02
N THR A 130 -32.67 0.95 10.90
CA THR A 130 -32.61 1.47 12.25
C THR A 130 -31.68 2.68 12.36
N ARG A 131 -31.99 3.62 13.24
CA ARG A 131 -31.12 4.79 13.48
C ARG A 131 -29.73 4.37 14.00
N THR A 132 -29.70 3.39 14.89
CA THR A 132 -28.44 2.81 15.41
C THR A 132 -27.64 2.14 14.31
N GLY A 133 -28.29 1.39 13.41
CA GLY A 133 -27.63 0.80 12.24
C GLY A 133 -26.98 1.84 11.33
N LEU A 134 -27.70 2.92 11.04
CA LEU A 134 -27.14 4.01 10.21
C LEU A 134 -25.91 4.67 10.84
N ILE A 135 -25.97 4.97 12.15
CA ILE A 135 -24.83 5.54 12.88
C ILE A 135 -23.65 4.56 12.89
N THR A 136 -23.89 3.27 13.10
CA THR A 136 -22.84 2.23 13.08
C THR A 136 -22.17 2.12 11.70
N VAL A 137 -22.98 2.11 10.64
CA VAL A 137 -22.44 2.08 9.25
C VAL A 137 -21.59 3.31 8.98
N LEU A 138 -22.09 4.50 9.30
CA LEU A 138 -21.37 5.76 9.09
C LEU A 138 -20.06 5.80 9.90
N PHE A 139 -20.10 5.34 11.15
CA PHE A 139 -18.95 5.25 12.03
C PHE A 139 -17.87 4.32 11.47
N LEU A 140 -18.24 3.11 11.01
CA LEU A 140 -17.31 2.16 10.43
C LEU A 140 -16.71 2.63 9.11
N LEU A 141 -17.54 3.24 8.24
CA LEU A 141 -17.07 3.83 6.98
C LEU A 141 -16.08 4.96 7.24
N LEU A 142 -16.42 5.85 8.16
CA LEU A 142 -15.55 6.99 8.49
C LEU A 142 -14.25 6.53 9.13
N ARG A 143 -14.29 5.55 10.06
CA ARG A 143 -13.13 4.96 10.69
C ARG A 143 -12.19 4.31 9.65
N ALA A 144 -12.74 3.48 8.77
CA ALA A 144 -11.96 2.83 7.71
C ALA A 144 -11.33 3.87 6.76
N SER A 145 -12.13 4.86 6.33
CA SER A 145 -11.65 5.93 5.45
C SER A 145 -10.53 6.76 6.09
N THR A 146 -10.66 7.09 7.38
CA THR A 146 -9.63 7.83 8.13
C THR A 146 -8.35 7.02 8.25
N SER A 147 -8.45 5.75 8.65
CA SER A 147 -7.29 4.87 8.82
C SER A 147 -6.52 4.69 7.52
N VAL A 148 -7.22 4.45 6.41
CA VAL A 148 -6.57 4.31 5.10
C VAL A 148 -6.02 5.63 4.59
N SER A 149 -6.68 6.76 4.85
CA SER A 149 -6.15 8.08 4.52
C SER A 149 -4.83 8.36 5.22
N LEU A 150 -4.72 8.08 6.51
CA LEU A 150 -3.49 8.21 7.28
C LEU A 150 -2.38 7.28 6.77
N ALA A 151 -2.71 6.01 6.47
CA ALA A 151 -1.76 5.08 5.90
C ALA A 151 -1.27 5.50 4.50
N LEU A 152 -2.17 5.99 3.64
CA LEU A 152 -1.81 6.53 2.33
C LEU A 152 -0.93 7.76 2.44
N LEU A 153 -1.21 8.67 3.37
CA LEU A 153 -0.36 9.83 3.66
C LEU A 153 1.07 9.39 3.99
N LEU A 154 1.24 8.41 4.87
CA LEU A 154 2.55 7.89 5.22
C LEU A 154 3.29 7.34 4.00
N ILE A 155 2.63 6.48 3.22
CA ILE A 155 3.22 5.81 2.05
C ILE A 155 3.60 6.80 0.95
N LEU A 156 2.75 7.80 0.68
CA LEU A 156 2.98 8.76 -0.41
C LEU A 156 3.94 9.88 -0.04
N THR A 157 4.14 10.15 1.25
CA THR A 157 5.01 11.25 1.70
C THR A 157 6.36 10.79 2.23
N THR A 158 6.58 9.47 2.38
CA THR A 158 7.80 8.95 2.99
C THR A 158 8.43 7.90 2.09
N PRO A 159 9.62 8.14 1.52
CA PRO A 159 10.31 7.14 0.71
C PRO A 159 10.69 5.94 1.56
N TRP A 160 10.72 4.75 0.93
CA TRP A 160 10.95 3.48 1.64
C TRP A 160 12.24 3.48 2.48
N ASN A 161 13.32 4.02 1.94
CA ASN A 161 14.59 4.11 2.65
C ASN A 161 14.51 4.95 3.93
N ALA A 162 13.68 6.01 3.93
CA ALA A 162 13.45 6.84 5.11
C ALA A 162 12.61 6.11 6.17
N VAL A 163 11.64 5.27 5.75
CA VAL A 163 10.89 4.39 6.65
C VAL A 163 11.83 3.40 7.34
N LEU A 164 12.70 2.72 6.57
CA LEU A 164 13.67 1.79 7.13
C LEU A 164 14.61 2.46 8.14
N SER A 165 15.04 3.67 7.82
CA SER A 165 15.88 4.46 8.73
C SER A 165 15.13 4.91 9.98
N ALA A 166 13.82 5.17 9.89
CA ALA A 166 13.00 5.47 11.06
C ALA A 166 12.84 4.23 11.97
N LEU A 167 12.67 3.05 11.37
CA LEU A 167 12.60 1.77 12.11
C LEU A 167 13.87 1.49 12.91
N SER A 168 15.06 1.83 12.37
CA SER A 168 16.33 1.62 13.09
C SER A 168 16.39 2.38 14.40
N VAL A 169 15.81 3.57 14.46
CA VAL A 169 15.74 4.38 15.67
C VAL A 169 14.73 3.85 16.68
N MET A 170 13.70 3.14 16.22
CA MET A 170 12.73 2.49 17.09
C MET A 170 13.27 1.20 17.75
N ARG A 171 14.59 0.98 17.73
CA ARG A 171 15.28 -0.19 18.29
C ARG A 171 14.88 -1.53 17.69
N ILE A 172 14.40 -1.52 16.45
CA ILE A 172 14.19 -2.76 15.70
C ILE A 172 15.57 -3.37 15.37
N PRO A 173 15.78 -4.67 15.58
CA PRO A 173 17.07 -5.29 15.30
C PRO A 173 17.52 -5.06 13.85
N ASP A 174 18.79 -4.71 13.65
CA ASP A 174 19.38 -4.34 12.35
C ASP A 174 19.20 -5.41 11.27
N VAL A 175 19.11 -6.68 11.68
CA VAL A 175 18.87 -7.80 10.76
C VAL A 175 17.53 -7.67 10.03
N PHE A 176 16.46 -7.25 10.72
CA PHE A 176 15.15 -7.04 10.08
C PHE A 176 15.20 -5.87 9.08
N ILE A 177 15.88 -4.79 9.44
CA ILE A 177 16.03 -3.61 8.58
C ILE A 177 16.82 -3.98 7.32
N LEU A 178 17.90 -4.76 7.50
CA LEU A 178 18.69 -5.29 6.39
C LEU A 178 17.85 -6.16 5.46
N ILE A 179 17.09 -7.11 6.00
CA ILE A 179 16.23 -8.01 5.22
C ILE A 179 15.18 -7.19 4.44
N LEU A 180 14.50 -6.26 5.09
CA LEU A 180 13.48 -5.41 4.44
C LEU A 180 14.10 -4.53 3.34
N GLY A 181 15.26 -3.93 3.61
CA GLY A 181 15.96 -3.09 2.63
C GLY A 181 16.43 -3.87 1.41
N MET A 182 17.00 -5.05 1.64
CA MET A 182 17.39 -5.95 0.55
C MET A 182 16.19 -6.46 -0.22
N THR A 183 15.13 -6.89 0.47
CA THR A 183 13.89 -7.36 -0.19
C THR A 183 13.34 -6.29 -1.13
N TYR A 184 13.24 -5.05 -0.67
CA TYR A 184 12.76 -3.94 -1.51
C TYR A 184 13.62 -3.76 -2.76
N ARG A 185 14.95 -3.74 -2.61
CA ARG A 185 15.88 -3.61 -3.74
C ARG A 185 15.77 -4.77 -4.71
N TYR A 186 15.72 -6.01 -4.20
CA TYR A 186 15.70 -7.20 -5.06
C TYR A 186 14.35 -7.48 -5.69
N ILE A 187 13.24 -6.98 -5.16
CA ILE A 187 11.94 -7.03 -5.84
C ILE A 187 12.04 -6.37 -7.22
N TYR A 188 12.58 -5.16 -7.30
CA TYR A 188 12.71 -4.46 -8.60
C TYR A 188 13.66 -5.18 -9.55
N LEU A 189 14.79 -5.64 -9.03
CA LEU A 189 15.76 -6.39 -9.84
C LEU A 189 15.17 -7.68 -10.39
N LEU A 190 14.44 -8.44 -9.56
CA LEU A 190 13.79 -9.67 -10.01
C LEU A 190 12.64 -9.41 -10.98
N LEU A 191 11.90 -8.31 -10.82
CA LEU A 191 10.87 -7.90 -11.78
C LEU A 191 11.48 -7.57 -13.14
N HIS A 192 12.61 -6.87 -13.20
CA HIS A 192 13.33 -6.62 -14.45
C HIS A 192 13.81 -7.93 -15.09
N ILE A 193 14.43 -8.80 -14.33
CA ILE A 193 14.90 -10.11 -14.81
C ILE A 193 13.71 -10.94 -15.32
N ALA A 194 12.60 -10.96 -14.62
CA ALA A 194 11.39 -11.65 -15.05
C ALA A 194 10.87 -11.10 -16.38
N ASN A 195 10.80 -9.77 -16.50
CA ASN A 195 10.39 -9.09 -17.73
C ASN A 195 11.30 -9.48 -18.91
N ASP A 196 12.60 -9.45 -18.73
CA ASP A 196 13.58 -9.82 -19.76
C ASP A 196 13.47 -11.31 -20.16
N MET A 197 13.24 -12.19 -19.19
CA MET A 197 12.97 -13.60 -19.44
C MET A 197 11.71 -13.81 -20.27
N PHE A 198 10.64 -13.06 -19.98
CA PHE A 198 9.41 -13.13 -20.74
C PHE A 198 9.59 -12.54 -22.14
N LEU A 199 10.24 -11.41 -22.29
CA LEU A 199 10.53 -10.79 -23.60
C LEU A 199 11.39 -11.69 -24.49
N SER A 200 12.45 -12.28 -23.93
CA SER A 200 13.33 -13.19 -24.67
C SER A 200 12.60 -14.46 -25.15
N ARG A 201 11.65 -14.96 -24.38
CA ARG A 201 10.79 -16.08 -24.81
C ARG A 201 9.77 -15.65 -25.87
N GLN A 202 9.20 -14.47 -25.74
CA GLN A 202 8.27 -13.92 -26.71
C GLN A 202 8.90 -13.78 -28.10
N SER A 203 10.15 -13.36 -28.17
CA SER A 203 10.88 -13.23 -29.45
C SER A 203 11.18 -14.57 -30.13
N ARG A 204 11.21 -15.67 -29.37
CA ARG A 204 11.48 -17.03 -29.88
C ARG A 204 10.23 -17.81 -30.27
N VAL A 205 9.05 -17.34 -29.90
CA VAL A 205 7.79 -18.03 -30.19
C VAL A 205 7.24 -17.58 -31.53
N VAL A 206 7.27 -18.46 -32.52
CA VAL A 206 6.68 -18.24 -33.80
C VAL A 206 5.32 -18.92 -33.82
N GLY A 207 4.24 -18.14 -33.97
CA GLY A 207 2.87 -18.67 -34.06
C GLY A 207 2.08 -18.55 -32.74
N ARG A 208 1.06 -19.42 -32.59
CA ARG A 208 0.15 -19.44 -31.45
C ARG A 208 0.51 -20.56 -30.47
N MET A 209 0.76 -20.25 -29.24
CA MET A 209 0.88 -21.26 -28.20
C MET A 209 -0.48 -21.76 -27.73
N SER A 210 -0.57 -23.04 -27.42
CA SER A 210 -1.72 -23.60 -26.72
C SER A 210 -1.74 -23.16 -25.26
N GLY A 211 -2.90 -23.15 -24.59
CA GLY A 211 -2.97 -22.77 -23.19
C GLY A 211 -2.19 -23.69 -22.22
N ALA A 212 -1.89 -24.94 -22.66
CA ALA A 212 -1.02 -25.86 -21.91
C ALA A 212 0.46 -25.44 -22.03
N GLU A 213 0.90 -25.10 -23.22
CA GLU A 213 2.25 -24.58 -23.49
C GLU A 213 2.51 -23.27 -22.77
N GLU A 214 1.52 -22.35 -22.79
CA GLU A 214 1.62 -21.07 -22.07
C GLU A 214 1.84 -21.28 -20.57
N ARG A 215 1.05 -22.16 -19.94
CA ARG A 215 1.24 -22.51 -18.51
C ARG A 215 2.61 -23.15 -18.25
N ARG A 216 3.07 -24.04 -19.14
CA ARG A 216 4.40 -24.66 -19.02
C ARG A 216 5.53 -23.63 -19.12
N VAL A 217 5.39 -22.66 -20.01
CA VAL A 217 6.34 -21.55 -20.16
C VAL A 217 6.37 -20.70 -18.91
N ILE A 218 5.22 -20.32 -18.36
CA ILE A 218 5.14 -19.55 -17.11
C ILE A 218 5.77 -20.33 -15.96
N ALA A 219 5.44 -21.60 -15.78
CA ALA A 219 6.01 -22.45 -14.73
C ALA A 219 7.54 -22.57 -14.87
N ALA A 220 8.05 -22.83 -16.07
CA ALA A 220 9.49 -22.91 -16.33
C ALA A 220 10.21 -21.59 -16.09
N THR A 221 9.59 -20.45 -16.45
CA THR A 221 10.15 -19.13 -16.20
C THR A 221 10.20 -18.83 -14.68
N THR A 222 9.13 -19.18 -13.96
CA THR A 222 9.08 -19.01 -12.49
C THR A 222 10.12 -19.89 -11.79
N ALA A 223 10.27 -21.15 -12.20
CA ALA A 223 11.30 -22.04 -11.66
C ALA A 223 12.74 -21.51 -11.91
N SER A 224 12.98 -21.00 -13.13
CA SER A 224 14.26 -20.39 -13.50
C SER A 224 14.52 -19.10 -12.69
N LEU A 225 13.50 -18.27 -12.48
CA LEU A 225 13.59 -17.06 -11.67
C LEU A 225 13.91 -17.40 -10.20
N LEU A 226 13.26 -18.45 -9.65
CA LEU A 226 13.55 -18.92 -8.29
C LEU A 226 14.99 -19.41 -8.16
N SER A 227 15.46 -20.26 -9.08
CA SER A 227 16.84 -20.72 -9.10
C SER A 227 17.83 -19.55 -9.17
N LYS A 228 17.55 -18.56 -10.02
CA LYS A 228 18.38 -17.36 -10.16
C LYS A 228 18.38 -16.52 -8.88
N SER A 229 17.23 -16.40 -8.19
CA SER A 229 17.14 -15.65 -6.94
C SER A 229 17.94 -16.31 -5.81
N LEU A 230 17.94 -17.65 -5.72
CA LEU A 230 18.74 -18.40 -4.74
C LEU A 230 20.24 -18.23 -5.01
N ASN A 231 20.67 -18.38 -6.25
CA ASN A 231 22.06 -18.17 -6.64
C ASN A 231 22.53 -16.73 -6.37
N MET A 232 21.67 -15.75 -6.68
CA MET A 232 21.95 -14.34 -6.41
C MET A 232 22.08 -14.07 -4.91
N SER A 233 21.22 -14.65 -4.08
CA SER A 233 21.30 -14.53 -2.62
C SER A 233 22.68 -14.98 -2.10
N SER A 234 23.17 -16.13 -2.56
CA SER A 234 24.50 -16.65 -2.17
C SER A 234 25.63 -15.74 -2.65
N GLN A 235 25.56 -15.26 -3.90
CA GLN A 235 26.57 -14.35 -4.45
C GLN A 235 26.62 -13.02 -3.71
N VAL A 236 25.45 -12.45 -3.38
CA VAL A 236 25.36 -11.21 -2.61
C VAL A 236 25.92 -11.38 -1.21
N TYR A 237 25.62 -12.48 -0.55
CA TYR A 237 26.16 -12.78 0.77
C TYR A 237 27.69 -12.86 0.75
N LEU A 238 28.28 -13.61 -0.20
CA LEU A 238 29.71 -13.69 -0.38
C LEU A 238 30.34 -12.32 -0.69
N ALA A 239 29.70 -11.53 -1.54
CA ALA A 239 30.16 -10.18 -1.85
C ALA A 239 30.08 -9.24 -0.65
N MET A 240 29.11 -9.40 0.24
CA MET A 240 29.03 -8.65 1.49
C MET A 240 30.13 -9.05 2.45
N GLN A 241 30.41 -10.34 2.60
CA GLN A 241 31.51 -10.83 3.43
C GLN A 241 32.89 -10.31 2.95
N SER A 242 33.12 -10.34 1.65
CA SER A 242 34.40 -9.84 1.09
C SER A 242 34.57 -8.33 1.28
N ARG A 243 33.50 -7.57 1.49
CA ARG A 243 33.48 -6.13 1.84
C ARG A 243 33.54 -5.85 3.33
N GLY A 244 33.74 -6.88 4.16
CA GLY A 244 33.85 -6.73 5.61
C GLY A 244 32.51 -6.60 6.36
N PHE A 245 31.40 -7.13 5.79
CA PHE A 245 30.11 -7.14 6.47
C PHE A 245 30.18 -7.96 7.77
N ARG A 246 29.82 -7.31 8.90
CA ARG A 246 29.82 -7.90 10.25
C ARG A 246 28.43 -7.97 10.88
N GLY A 247 27.36 -8.05 10.07
CA GLY A 247 25.99 -8.17 10.56
C GLY A 247 25.26 -6.83 10.77
N THR A 248 25.95 -5.69 10.72
CA THR A 248 25.37 -4.36 10.85
C THR A 248 25.47 -3.58 9.55
N VAL A 249 24.42 -2.84 9.21
CA VAL A 249 24.39 -1.95 8.04
C VAL A 249 24.54 -0.51 8.51
N VAL A 250 25.62 0.14 8.10
CA VAL A 250 25.82 1.56 8.38
C VAL A 250 25.06 2.38 7.31
N MET A 251 24.04 3.13 7.72
CA MET A 251 23.35 4.05 6.84
C MET A 251 24.17 5.31 6.59
N MET A 252 24.41 5.65 5.33
CA MET A 252 25.25 6.78 4.94
C MET A 252 24.68 8.17 5.21
N LYS A 253 23.38 8.29 5.47
CA LYS A 253 22.75 9.61 5.74
C LYS A 253 22.37 9.72 7.20
N PRO A 254 23.16 10.46 8.04
CA PRO A 254 22.69 10.82 9.37
C PRO A 254 21.48 11.75 9.22
N PHE A 255 20.38 11.40 9.87
CA PHE A 255 19.24 12.29 9.97
C PHE A 255 19.60 13.54 10.75
N LYS A 256 19.42 14.71 10.16
CA LYS A 256 19.54 15.99 10.87
C LYS A 256 18.13 16.46 11.21
N MET A 257 17.72 16.28 12.46
CA MET A 257 16.46 16.83 12.97
C MET A 257 16.51 18.35 12.92
N GLN A 258 15.53 18.95 12.28
CA GLN A 258 15.34 20.39 12.28
C GLN A 258 14.34 20.81 13.38
N PRO A 259 14.41 22.04 13.92
CA PRO A 259 13.43 22.51 14.89
C PRO A 259 11.97 22.41 14.41
N ARG A 260 11.77 22.50 13.10
CA ARG A 260 10.45 22.31 12.45
C ARG A 260 9.89 20.92 12.63
N ASP A 261 10.75 19.88 12.65
CA ASP A 261 10.33 18.48 12.81
C ASP A 261 9.78 18.25 14.22
N TRP A 262 10.40 18.88 15.23
CA TRP A 262 9.92 18.83 16.60
C TRP A 262 8.59 19.58 16.77
N ALA A 263 8.44 20.75 16.15
CA ALA A 263 7.21 21.52 16.24
C ALA A 263 6.03 20.79 15.60
N LEU A 264 6.16 20.38 14.33
CA LEU A 264 5.09 19.69 13.59
C LEU A 264 4.82 18.29 14.13
N GLY A 265 5.88 17.53 14.44
CA GLY A 265 5.74 16.22 15.06
C GLY A 265 5.09 16.30 16.44
N GLY A 266 5.46 17.30 17.25
CA GLY A 266 4.86 17.57 18.55
C GLY A 266 3.38 17.93 18.46
N VAL A 267 2.99 18.75 17.49
CA VAL A 267 1.57 19.07 17.21
C VAL A 267 0.79 17.81 16.83
N LEU A 268 1.30 16.99 15.91
CA LEU A 268 0.62 15.77 15.50
C LEU A 268 0.50 14.75 16.64
N LEU A 269 1.53 14.64 17.47
CA LEU A 269 1.51 13.77 18.66
C LEU A 269 0.54 14.29 19.72
N SER A 270 0.48 15.60 19.95
CA SER A 270 -0.50 16.19 20.89
C SER A 270 -1.92 15.97 20.42
N VAL A 271 -2.20 16.10 19.11
CA VAL A 271 -3.50 15.76 18.52
C VAL A 271 -3.80 14.27 18.72
N ALA A 272 -2.85 13.37 18.49
CA ALA A 272 -3.04 11.95 18.72
C ALA A 272 -3.37 11.63 20.18
N LEU A 273 -2.68 12.27 21.12
CA LEU A 273 -2.93 12.12 22.55
C LEU A 273 -4.32 12.62 22.95
N ILE A 274 -4.72 13.78 22.44
CA ILE A 274 -6.06 14.36 22.64
C ILE A 274 -7.13 13.38 22.11
N VAL A 275 -6.93 12.83 20.91
CA VAL A 275 -7.83 11.84 20.30
C VAL A 275 -7.96 10.59 21.16
N ILE A 276 -6.86 10.11 21.76
CA ILE A 276 -6.86 8.93 22.64
C ILE A 276 -7.59 9.23 23.96
N ILE A 277 -7.39 10.41 24.53
CA ILE A 277 -7.99 10.78 25.85
C ILE A 277 -9.48 11.05 25.70
N ILE A 278 -9.87 11.85 24.71
CA ILE A 278 -11.27 12.28 24.53
C ILE A 278 -12.09 11.23 23.76
N GLY A 279 -11.43 10.41 22.95
CA GLY A 279 -12.08 9.38 22.13
C GLY A 279 -12.47 8.11 22.88
N ARG A 280 -11.99 7.94 24.10
CA ARG A 280 -12.24 6.79 24.95
C ARG A 280 -13.57 6.96 25.71
#